data_99715dfd60fdd87506b0ba99ff96449c
#
_entry.id   99715dfd60fdd87506b0ba99ff96449c
#
_cell.length_a   1.000
_cell.length_b   1.000
_cell.length_c   1.000
_cell.angle_alpha   90.00
_cell.angle_beta   90.00
_cell.angle_gamma   90.00
#
_symmetry.space_group_name_H-M   'P 1'
#
loop_
_entity.id
_entity.type
_entity.pdbx_description
1 polymer ?
#
loop_
_entity_poly.entity_id
_entity_poly.type
_entity_poly.pdbx_seq_one_letter_code
_entity_poly.pdbx_strand_id
1 'polypeptide(L)'
;DRGARFDEVHVVIIDGDGKVTGNAGTILEKHLNLSKATDAEYSAGSPSYWRSYLKTNSAFVFGGDEPSGTVDIGFAAGGFTPVTGGSWDKEAEGTIFKTIGKSNGVMEGGKNYDGGSTISGSGALSVDLNKLVAGYSLFENTENYKVDFLMMGSANYEKETAQALANKLIAVANLRKDSLAFISPYRKAFIIDTAAGSVTVNNDETITENILEFFSPLTSSSYAIFDSGYKYMYDRFANTFRYIPLNGDIAGICARNDIDNFPWFSPAGTTRGAVLNAVKLTYNPSQTQRDRLYSARINPVIVSPGGGITLFGDKTALAKSSAFDRINVRRLFIFLEDSISAAARDQLFEFNDEITRTNFVNIVERSRPKDSSRPILSQEEFINRIKTDDEFAKRWGELGPIY
;
A
#
# COMPACT_ATOMS: atom_id res chain seq x y z
N ASP A 1 27.89 -18.58 -29.64
CA ASP A 1 28.70 -18.61 -30.88
C ASP A 1 29.93 -17.75 -30.86
N ARG A 2 30.30 -17.17 -29.71
CA ARG A 2 31.49 -16.34 -29.50
C ARG A 2 32.58 -17.10 -28.75
N GLY A 3 32.53 -18.43 -28.74
CA GLY A 3 33.51 -19.26 -28.03
C GLY A 3 33.39 -19.24 -26.51
N ALA A 4 32.40 -18.53 -25.93
CA ALA A 4 32.10 -18.60 -24.51
C ALA A 4 31.56 -20.00 -24.15
N ARG A 5 31.96 -20.48 -22.97
CA ARG A 5 31.49 -21.78 -22.47
C ARG A 5 30.99 -21.65 -21.06
N PHE A 6 29.95 -22.42 -20.75
CA PHE A 6 29.30 -22.46 -19.44
C PHE A 6 28.73 -21.10 -19.00
N ASP A 7 28.35 -20.28 -19.96
CA ASP A 7 27.83 -18.93 -19.80
C ASP A 7 26.34 -18.90 -19.42
N GLU A 8 25.64 -20.01 -19.60
CA GLU A 8 24.22 -20.13 -19.29
C GLU A 8 23.94 -20.84 -17.96
N VAL A 9 22.82 -20.46 -17.37
CA VAL A 9 22.26 -21.08 -16.17
C VAL A 9 20.77 -21.33 -16.37
N HIS A 10 20.30 -22.46 -15.89
CA HIS A 10 18.88 -22.80 -15.84
C HIS A 10 18.43 -22.87 -14.39
N VAL A 11 17.37 -22.16 -14.05
CA VAL A 11 16.80 -22.15 -12.70
C VAL A 11 15.42 -22.82 -12.75
N VAL A 12 15.25 -23.84 -11.94
CA VAL A 12 13.96 -24.54 -11.78
C VAL A 12 13.54 -24.46 -10.32
N ILE A 13 12.36 -23.95 -10.08
CA ILE A 13 11.81 -23.80 -8.74
C ILE A 13 10.78 -24.92 -8.54
N ILE A 14 10.96 -25.68 -7.48
CA ILE A 14 10.17 -26.89 -7.21
C ILE A 14 9.55 -26.76 -5.81
N ASP A 15 8.28 -27.10 -5.69
CA ASP A 15 7.59 -27.27 -4.42
C ASP A 15 8.02 -28.58 -3.76
N GLY A 16 9.12 -28.53 -3.00
CA GLY A 16 9.73 -29.73 -2.42
C GLY A 16 8.80 -30.51 -1.50
N ASP A 17 8.10 -29.78 -0.65
CA ASP A 17 7.23 -30.35 0.40
C ASP A 17 5.73 -30.37 0.02
N GLY A 18 5.37 -29.83 -1.12
CA GLY A 18 3.96 -29.72 -1.53
C GLY A 18 3.16 -28.67 -0.76
N LYS A 19 3.83 -27.71 -0.10
CA LYS A 19 3.14 -26.69 0.70
C LYS A 19 2.47 -25.59 -0.12
N VAL A 20 2.92 -25.40 -1.35
CA VAL A 20 2.37 -24.39 -2.26
C VAL A 20 1.25 -24.99 -3.12
N THR A 21 1.50 -26.14 -3.73
CA THR A 21 0.58 -26.78 -4.69
C THR A 21 -0.27 -27.90 -4.09
N GLY A 22 0.09 -28.40 -2.91
CA GLY A 22 -0.47 -29.61 -2.31
C GLY A 22 0.22 -30.90 -2.77
N ASN A 23 1.10 -30.86 -3.77
CA ASN A 23 1.81 -32.02 -4.30
C ASN A 23 3.32 -31.77 -4.27
N ALA A 24 4.03 -32.56 -3.51
CA ALA A 24 5.49 -32.51 -3.44
C ALA A 24 6.13 -32.86 -4.80
N GLY A 25 7.19 -32.10 -5.13
CA GLY A 25 7.93 -32.28 -6.38
C GLY A 25 7.34 -31.52 -7.59
N THR A 26 6.26 -30.78 -7.40
CA THR A 26 5.67 -29.96 -8.48
C THR A 26 6.59 -28.83 -8.88
N ILE A 27 6.83 -28.66 -10.19
CA ILE A 27 7.61 -27.54 -10.70
C ILE A 27 6.73 -26.28 -10.68
N LEU A 28 7.17 -25.27 -9.95
CA LEU A 28 6.50 -23.97 -9.87
C LEU A 28 6.89 -23.05 -11.03
N GLU A 29 8.18 -22.94 -11.30
CA GLU A 29 8.70 -22.11 -12.38
C GLU A 29 9.92 -22.75 -13.05
N LYS A 30 10.11 -22.38 -14.32
CA LYS A 30 11.31 -22.74 -15.10
C LYS A 30 11.83 -21.49 -15.78
N HIS A 31 13.06 -21.14 -15.48
CA HIS A 31 13.79 -20.05 -16.12
C HIS A 31 15.01 -20.65 -16.80
N LEU A 32 14.99 -20.63 -18.12
CA LEU A 32 16.00 -21.28 -18.93
C LEU A 32 16.85 -20.25 -19.67
N ASN A 33 18.09 -20.62 -19.97
CA ASN A 33 19.01 -19.84 -20.81
C ASN A 33 19.31 -18.43 -20.23
N LEU A 34 19.42 -18.36 -18.91
CA LEU A 34 19.81 -17.12 -18.24
C LEU A 34 21.32 -16.95 -18.31
N SER A 35 21.78 -15.73 -18.56
CA SER A 35 23.21 -15.45 -18.65
C SER A 35 23.86 -15.33 -17.28
N LYS A 36 25.11 -15.72 -17.18
CA LYS A 36 26.01 -15.45 -16.06
C LYS A 36 26.71 -14.10 -16.14
N ALA A 37 26.72 -13.46 -17.32
CA ALA A 37 27.30 -12.15 -17.50
C ALA A 37 26.38 -11.05 -16.96
N THR A 38 26.93 -10.14 -16.19
CA THR A 38 26.17 -9.08 -15.48
C THR A 38 25.55 -8.05 -16.41
N ASP A 39 26.13 -7.88 -17.59
CA ASP A 39 25.75 -6.93 -18.63
C ASP A 39 24.94 -7.57 -19.78
N ALA A 40 24.58 -8.84 -19.64
CA ALA A 40 23.84 -9.55 -20.68
C ALA A 40 22.38 -9.10 -20.76
N GLU A 41 21.94 -8.86 -21.99
CA GLU A 41 20.56 -8.48 -22.32
C GLU A 41 20.01 -9.35 -23.46
N TYR A 42 18.72 -9.64 -23.46
CA TYR A 42 18.01 -10.22 -24.61
C TYR A 42 17.75 -9.18 -25.70
N SER A 43 17.45 -7.98 -25.26
CA SER A 43 17.27 -6.78 -26.06
C SER A 43 17.58 -5.57 -25.18
N ALA A 44 17.78 -4.41 -25.77
CA ALA A 44 18.09 -3.20 -25.03
C ALA A 44 17.07 -2.95 -23.89
N GLY A 45 17.56 -2.91 -22.65
CA GLY A 45 16.76 -2.73 -21.44
C GLY A 45 16.06 -4.00 -20.91
N SER A 46 16.30 -5.17 -21.52
CA SER A 46 15.74 -6.45 -21.05
C SER A 46 16.87 -7.37 -20.56
N PRO A 47 17.20 -7.33 -19.27
CA PRO A 47 18.35 -8.06 -18.72
C PRO A 47 18.15 -9.57 -18.84
N SER A 48 19.15 -10.28 -19.32
CA SER A 48 19.24 -11.74 -19.32
C SER A 48 20.13 -12.27 -18.21
N TYR A 49 20.82 -11.41 -17.48
CA TYR A 49 21.58 -11.79 -16.30
C TYR A 49 20.68 -12.43 -15.25
N TRP A 50 20.99 -13.64 -14.82
CA TRP A 50 20.10 -14.47 -13.99
C TRP A 50 19.56 -13.77 -12.75
N ARG A 51 20.36 -12.96 -12.04
CA ARG A 51 19.91 -12.25 -10.83
C ARG A 51 18.92 -11.14 -11.16
N SER A 52 19.24 -10.31 -12.14
CA SER A 52 18.36 -9.23 -12.59
C SER A 52 17.08 -9.76 -13.21
N TYR A 53 17.18 -10.85 -13.98
CA TYR A 53 16.04 -11.50 -14.58
C TYR A 53 15.08 -12.08 -13.52
N LEU A 54 15.59 -12.84 -12.55
CA LEU A 54 14.76 -13.45 -11.50
C LEU A 54 14.07 -12.39 -10.63
N LYS A 55 14.74 -11.27 -10.37
CA LYS A 55 14.15 -10.16 -9.60
C LYS A 55 12.85 -9.64 -10.21
N THR A 56 12.73 -9.64 -11.52
CA THR A 56 11.59 -9.06 -12.25
C THR A 56 10.61 -10.11 -12.76
N ASN A 57 11.05 -11.34 -13.00
CA ASN A 57 10.25 -12.35 -13.72
C ASN A 57 9.84 -13.55 -12.86
N SER A 58 10.41 -13.73 -11.66
CA SER A 58 10.00 -14.81 -10.78
C SER A 58 8.99 -14.32 -9.73
N ALA A 59 7.96 -15.12 -9.46
CA ALA A 59 7.02 -14.91 -8.39
C ALA A 59 7.47 -15.52 -7.05
N PHE A 60 8.42 -16.46 -7.08
CA PHE A 60 8.84 -17.23 -5.91
C PHE A 60 10.26 -16.90 -5.45
N VAL A 61 11.13 -16.45 -6.35
CA VAL A 61 12.55 -16.22 -6.07
C VAL A 61 12.96 -14.83 -6.54
N PHE A 62 13.60 -14.08 -5.66
CA PHE A 62 14.14 -12.77 -6.00
C PHE A 62 15.66 -12.86 -6.06
N GLY A 63 16.23 -12.51 -7.22
CA GLY A 63 17.66 -12.29 -7.37
C GLY A 63 18.06 -11.01 -6.64
N GLY A 64 18.20 -11.06 -5.32
CA GLY A 64 18.62 -9.94 -4.50
C GLY A 64 20.14 -9.76 -4.46
N ASP A 65 20.62 -8.85 -3.59
CA ASP A 65 22.02 -8.77 -3.27
C ASP A 65 22.49 -10.08 -2.62
N GLU A 66 23.76 -10.43 -2.83
CA GLU A 66 24.32 -11.64 -2.26
C GLU A 66 24.25 -11.59 -0.73
N PRO A 67 23.52 -12.49 -0.07
CA PRO A 67 23.64 -12.62 1.36
C PRO A 67 25.07 -13.05 1.70
N SER A 68 25.67 -12.42 2.71
CA SER A 68 27.01 -12.82 3.16
C SER A 68 26.99 -14.32 3.53
N GLY A 69 27.88 -15.09 2.93
CA GLY A 69 27.99 -16.54 3.13
C GLY A 69 27.29 -17.43 2.08
N THR A 70 26.52 -16.87 1.13
CA THR A 70 25.99 -17.66 0.01
C THR A 70 26.95 -17.71 -1.18
N VAL A 71 27.94 -16.85 -1.16
CA VAL A 71 29.02 -16.78 -2.17
C VAL A 71 29.82 -18.09 -2.22
N ASP A 72 29.88 -18.82 -1.14
CA ASP A 72 30.65 -20.07 -1.04
C ASP A 72 29.97 -21.30 -1.63
N ILE A 73 28.68 -21.20 -1.98
CA ILE A 73 27.91 -22.34 -2.48
C ILE A 73 27.57 -22.13 -3.96
N GLY A 74 28.53 -22.26 -4.80
CA GLY A 74 28.30 -22.64 -6.19
C GLY A 74 28.22 -21.54 -7.23
N PHE A 75 27.67 -20.36 -6.96
CA PHE A 75 27.52 -19.37 -8.00
C PHE A 75 28.61 -18.30 -8.05
N ALA A 76 29.22 -17.95 -6.95
CA ALA A 76 30.16 -16.85 -6.89
C ALA A 76 31.58 -17.24 -6.45
N ALA A 77 31.76 -18.39 -5.84
CA ALA A 77 33.09 -18.84 -5.40
C ALA A 77 34.02 -19.09 -6.58
N GLY A 78 34.51 -18.04 -7.13
CA GLY A 78 35.64 -18.05 -8.04
C GLY A 78 35.34 -18.58 -9.43
N GLY A 79 34.64 -17.84 -10.19
CA GLY A 79 34.53 -18.21 -11.58
C GLY A 79 33.57 -17.39 -12.43
N PHE A 80 32.87 -16.49 -11.82
CA PHE A 80 32.31 -15.39 -12.58
C PHE A 80 33.32 -14.26 -12.56
N THR A 81 34.11 -14.17 -13.60
CA THR A 81 34.66 -12.90 -13.95
C THR A 81 33.55 -12.19 -14.69
N PRO A 82 32.78 -11.29 -14.04
CA PRO A 82 31.86 -10.47 -14.79
C PRO A 82 32.72 -9.75 -15.83
N VAL A 83 32.21 -9.64 -17.03
CA VAL A 83 32.79 -8.76 -18.02
C VAL A 83 32.63 -7.36 -17.46
N THR A 84 33.69 -6.82 -16.89
CA THR A 84 33.68 -5.50 -16.27
C THR A 84 34.28 -4.51 -17.28
N GLY A 85 33.44 -3.55 -17.70
CA GLY A 85 33.87 -2.33 -18.35
C GLY A 85 34.00 -2.36 -19.85
N GLY A 86 33.63 -3.42 -20.53
CA GLY A 86 33.64 -3.50 -21.97
C GLY A 86 32.30 -3.86 -22.58
N SER A 87 32.20 -3.85 -23.90
CA SER A 87 31.04 -4.42 -24.54
C SER A 87 31.13 -5.94 -24.50
N TRP A 88 30.04 -6.62 -24.22
CA TRP A 88 29.88 -8.07 -24.31
C TRP A 88 30.50 -8.65 -25.60
N ASP A 89 30.42 -7.91 -26.66
CA ASP A 89 30.94 -8.27 -27.97
C ASP A 89 32.44 -8.52 -28.03
N LYS A 90 33.24 -7.83 -27.24
CA LYS A 90 34.71 -7.92 -27.31
C LYS A 90 35.31 -8.70 -26.15
N GLU A 91 34.78 -8.56 -24.98
CA GLU A 91 35.40 -9.06 -23.75
C GLU A 91 34.88 -10.43 -23.33
N ALA A 92 33.72 -10.82 -23.80
CA ALA A 92 33.19 -12.15 -23.56
C ALA A 92 33.65 -13.21 -24.59
N GLU A 93 34.28 -12.78 -25.67
CA GLU A 93 34.76 -13.70 -26.69
C GLU A 93 35.82 -14.66 -26.12
N GLY A 94 35.54 -15.95 -26.21
CA GLY A 94 36.36 -16.99 -25.63
C GLY A 94 36.36 -17.12 -24.11
N THR A 95 35.55 -16.37 -23.40
CA THR A 95 35.45 -16.44 -21.94
C THR A 95 34.89 -17.78 -21.50
N ILE A 96 35.58 -18.46 -20.61
CA ILE A 96 35.13 -19.72 -20.01
C ILE A 96 34.64 -19.45 -18.59
N PHE A 97 33.37 -19.57 -18.40
CA PHE A 97 32.75 -19.46 -17.07
C PHE A 97 32.93 -20.76 -16.29
N LYS A 98 32.98 -20.69 -14.98
CA LYS A 98 33.01 -21.89 -14.14
C LYS A 98 31.76 -22.69 -14.32
N THR A 99 31.90 -23.99 -14.59
CA THR A 99 30.74 -24.90 -14.59
C THR A 99 30.29 -25.19 -13.18
N ILE A 100 29.00 -25.10 -12.93
CA ILE A 100 28.36 -25.46 -11.66
C ILE A 100 27.70 -26.83 -11.69
N GLY A 101 27.58 -27.43 -12.89
CA GLY A 101 26.84 -28.69 -13.03
C GLY A 101 25.39 -28.56 -12.52
N LYS A 102 24.86 -29.65 -12.01
CA LYS A 102 23.53 -29.69 -11.36
C LYS A 102 23.71 -29.40 -9.86
N SER A 103 23.21 -28.29 -9.42
CA SER A 103 23.13 -27.93 -8.00
C SER A 103 21.68 -27.97 -7.54
N ASN A 104 21.40 -28.62 -6.42
CA ASN A 104 20.12 -28.59 -5.76
C ASN A 104 20.30 -27.87 -4.43
N GLY A 105 19.52 -26.83 -4.20
CA GLY A 105 19.45 -26.11 -2.94
C GLY A 105 18.05 -26.17 -2.37
N VAL A 106 17.93 -26.30 -1.07
CA VAL A 106 16.68 -26.10 -0.35
C VAL A 106 16.71 -24.68 0.22
N MET A 107 15.63 -23.94 0.03
CA MET A 107 15.50 -22.65 0.69
C MET A 107 15.24 -22.89 2.17
N GLU A 108 16.22 -22.57 2.99
CA GLU A 108 16.19 -22.71 4.43
C GLU A 108 16.23 -21.35 5.14
N GLY A 109 15.82 -21.32 6.41
CA GLY A 109 15.89 -20.10 7.21
C GLY A 109 14.82 -19.06 6.91
N GLY A 110 13.85 -19.40 6.06
CA GLY A 110 12.63 -18.59 5.93
C GLY A 110 11.95 -18.48 7.28
N LYS A 111 11.69 -17.26 7.71
CA LYS A 111 10.96 -17.01 8.96
C LYS A 111 9.66 -16.32 8.60
N ASN A 112 8.57 -16.81 9.16
CA ASN A 112 7.41 -15.96 9.28
C ASN A 112 7.82 -14.77 10.13
N TYR A 113 7.61 -13.56 9.64
CA TYR A 113 7.83 -12.35 10.42
C TYR A 113 6.76 -12.21 11.51
N ASP A 114 6.63 -13.24 12.32
CA ASP A 114 5.71 -13.33 13.44
C ASP A 114 6.35 -12.88 14.76
N GLY A 115 7.44 -12.12 14.65
CA GLY A 115 8.23 -11.68 15.77
C GLY A 115 9.45 -12.56 15.97
N GLY A 116 10.38 -12.51 15.02
CA GLY A 116 11.62 -13.29 15.08
C GLY A 116 12.31 -13.22 16.42
N SER A 117 13.26 -14.10 16.67
CA SER A 117 13.89 -14.46 17.93
C SER A 117 14.44 -13.32 18.82
N THR A 118 14.45 -12.10 18.34
CA THR A 118 14.83 -10.89 19.09
C THR A 118 13.63 -10.05 19.53
N ILE A 119 12.45 -10.30 18.97
CA ILE A 119 11.21 -9.66 19.37
C ILE A 119 10.28 -10.83 19.66
N SER A 120 10.28 -11.24 20.91
CA SER A 120 9.54 -12.39 21.41
C SER A 120 8.16 -12.52 20.79
N GLY A 121 8.00 -13.46 19.88
CA GLY A 121 6.76 -14.13 19.47
C GLY A 121 5.50 -13.32 19.15
N SER A 122 5.58 -12.01 19.04
CA SER A 122 4.41 -11.14 19.03
C SER A 122 3.88 -10.76 17.63
N GLY A 123 4.42 -11.32 16.59
CA GLY A 123 4.01 -11.01 15.23
C GLY A 123 4.44 -9.62 14.75
N ALA A 124 5.47 -9.09 15.36
CA ALA A 124 5.97 -7.76 15.06
C ALA A 124 6.92 -7.79 13.87
N LEU A 125 6.48 -7.26 12.75
CA LEU A 125 7.33 -7.03 11.60
C LEU A 125 8.27 -5.85 11.91
N SER A 126 9.54 -6.13 12.18
CA SER A 126 10.56 -5.10 12.28
C SER A 126 11.06 -4.77 10.86
N VAL A 127 10.50 -3.75 10.27
CA VAL A 127 10.93 -3.25 8.96
C VAL A 127 11.76 -1.99 9.17
N ASP A 128 12.84 -1.84 8.40
CA ASP A 128 13.64 -0.60 8.39
C ASP A 128 12.78 0.56 7.89
N LEU A 129 12.61 1.58 8.74
CA LEU A 129 11.82 2.76 8.42
C LEU A 129 12.31 3.45 7.14
N ASN A 130 13.63 3.57 6.95
CA ASN A 130 14.20 4.26 5.80
C ASN A 130 13.84 3.54 4.50
N LYS A 131 13.85 2.20 4.52
CA LYS A 131 13.46 1.38 3.37
C LYS A 131 11.97 1.50 3.07
N LEU A 132 11.13 1.54 4.11
CA LEU A 132 9.69 1.79 3.93
C LEU A 132 9.41 3.17 3.36
N VAL A 133 10.04 4.20 3.91
CA VAL A 133 9.92 5.58 3.41
C VAL A 133 10.37 5.68 1.96
N ALA A 134 11.50 5.04 1.60
CA ALA A 134 11.97 4.97 0.23
C ALA A 134 10.98 4.24 -0.69
N GLY A 135 10.39 3.14 -0.21
CA GLY A 135 9.34 2.41 -0.94
C GLY A 135 8.11 3.27 -1.21
N TYR A 136 7.62 4.00 -0.20
CA TYR A 136 6.48 4.90 -0.39
C TYR A 136 6.81 6.12 -1.27
N SER A 137 8.07 6.55 -1.33
CA SER A 137 8.49 7.62 -2.25
C SER A 137 8.33 7.25 -3.73
N LEU A 138 8.36 5.96 -4.07
CA LEU A 138 8.10 5.51 -5.44
C LEU A 138 6.68 5.88 -5.91
N PHE A 139 5.73 5.94 -4.99
CA PHE A 139 4.35 6.32 -5.29
C PHE A 139 4.11 7.84 -5.39
N GLU A 140 5.12 8.67 -5.22
CA GLU A 140 5.02 10.12 -5.48
C GLU A 140 4.83 10.41 -6.97
N ASN A 141 5.30 9.52 -7.84
CA ASN A 141 5.15 9.65 -9.28
C ASN A 141 3.75 9.16 -9.72
N THR A 142 2.89 10.10 -10.11
CA THR A 142 1.52 9.83 -10.56
C THR A 142 1.45 9.31 -12.00
N GLU A 143 2.49 9.53 -12.80
CA GLU A 143 2.52 9.08 -14.19
C GLU A 143 2.80 7.58 -14.30
N ASN A 144 3.65 7.05 -13.41
CA ASN A 144 4.05 5.65 -13.44
C ASN A 144 3.10 4.72 -12.70
N TYR A 145 2.43 5.23 -11.66
CA TYR A 145 1.62 4.40 -10.78
C TYR A 145 0.29 5.07 -10.46
N LYS A 146 -0.82 4.40 -10.82
CA LYS A 146 -2.14 4.78 -10.32
C LYS A 146 -2.39 4.07 -8.99
N VAL A 147 -2.58 4.85 -7.93
CA VAL A 147 -2.81 4.34 -6.57
C VAL A 147 -3.96 5.11 -5.94
N ASP A 148 -5.02 4.41 -5.58
CA ASP A 148 -6.19 5.02 -4.94
C ASP A 148 -6.04 5.06 -3.41
N PHE A 149 -5.42 4.03 -2.81
CA PHE A 149 -5.28 3.88 -1.36
C PHE A 149 -3.83 3.60 -0.95
N LEU A 150 -3.36 4.35 0.02
CA LEU A 150 -2.08 4.16 0.69
C LEU A 150 -2.34 3.67 2.12
N MET A 151 -1.94 2.46 2.44
CA MET A 151 -2.16 1.87 3.76
C MET A 151 -0.86 1.84 4.55
N MET A 152 -0.91 2.27 5.81
CA MET A 152 0.27 2.27 6.68
C MET A 152 0.76 0.85 7.01
N GLY A 153 -0.13 -0.13 6.95
CA GLY A 153 0.18 -1.49 7.36
C GLY A 153 0.36 -1.60 8.87
N SER A 154 1.16 -2.57 9.31
CA SER A 154 1.46 -2.78 10.72
C SER A 154 2.55 -1.82 11.18
N ALA A 155 2.18 -0.85 12.00
CA ALA A 155 3.12 0.07 12.62
C ALA A 155 3.61 -0.51 13.94
N ASN A 156 4.62 -1.36 13.89
CA ASN A 156 5.21 -1.95 15.09
C ASN A 156 6.44 -1.19 15.59
N TYR A 157 6.48 0.08 15.27
CA TYR A 157 7.54 0.97 15.68
C TYR A 157 7.23 1.63 17.03
N GLU A 158 8.24 2.27 17.60
CA GLU A 158 8.03 3.25 18.64
C GLU A 158 7.16 4.40 18.12
N LYS A 159 6.49 5.10 19.03
CA LYS A 159 5.51 6.16 18.68
C LYS A 159 6.04 7.15 17.64
N GLU A 160 7.24 7.68 17.88
CA GLU A 160 7.88 8.70 17.03
C GLU A 160 8.21 8.15 15.62
N THR A 161 8.68 6.93 15.57
CA THR A 161 8.99 6.25 14.29
C THR A 161 7.73 5.98 13.48
N ALA A 162 6.67 5.54 14.14
CA ALA A 162 5.37 5.34 13.50
C ALA A 162 4.75 6.68 13.04
N GLN A 163 4.92 7.77 13.80
CA GLN A 163 4.50 9.11 13.40
C GLN A 163 5.27 9.61 12.17
N ALA A 164 6.56 9.33 12.08
CA ALA A 164 7.35 9.69 10.91
C ALA A 164 6.84 8.97 9.64
N LEU A 165 6.53 7.68 9.73
CA LEU A 165 5.93 6.91 8.64
C LEU A 165 4.53 7.46 8.26
N ALA A 166 3.69 7.73 9.25
CA ALA A 166 2.36 8.30 9.04
C ALA A 166 2.43 9.65 8.31
N ASN A 167 3.32 10.56 8.75
CA ASN A 167 3.52 11.85 8.10
C ASN A 167 4.05 11.69 6.65
N LYS A 168 4.90 10.69 6.38
CA LYS A 168 5.33 10.39 5.01
C LYS A 168 4.16 9.99 4.11
N LEU A 169 3.28 9.12 4.59
CA LEU A 169 2.08 8.71 3.84
C LEU A 169 1.14 9.90 3.58
N ILE A 170 0.93 10.74 4.60
CA ILE A 170 0.15 11.97 4.46
C ILE A 170 0.79 12.89 3.41
N ALA A 171 2.11 13.05 3.42
CA ALA A 171 2.82 13.88 2.45
C ALA A 171 2.66 13.35 1.03
N VAL A 172 2.80 12.02 0.81
CA VAL A 172 2.58 11.40 -0.49
C VAL A 172 1.15 11.61 -0.97
N ALA A 173 0.14 11.37 -0.11
CA ALA A 173 -1.27 11.57 -0.48
C ALA A 173 -1.58 13.05 -0.79
N ASN A 174 -1.01 13.99 -0.04
CA ASN A 174 -1.15 15.42 -0.29
C ASN A 174 -0.49 15.87 -1.60
N LEU A 175 0.65 15.26 -1.95
CA LEU A 175 1.34 15.55 -3.21
C LEU A 175 0.53 15.02 -4.41
N ARG A 176 0.09 13.77 -4.31
CA ARG A 176 -0.67 13.10 -5.37
C ARG A 176 -2.05 13.70 -5.60
N LYS A 177 -2.80 13.92 -4.52
CA LYS A 177 -4.18 14.42 -4.51
C LYS A 177 -5.24 13.49 -5.13
N ASP A 178 -4.82 12.37 -5.69
CA ASP A 178 -5.66 11.31 -6.28
C ASP A 178 -5.80 10.08 -5.36
N SER A 179 -5.13 10.09 -4.22
CA SER A 179 -5.09 8.95 -3.31
C SER A 179 -5.41 9.34 -1.86
N LEU A 180 -5.80 8.34 -1.05
CA LEU A 180 -6.09 8.49 0.37
C LEU A 180 -5.14 7.65 1.21
N ALA A 181 -4.59 8.22 2.28
CA ALA A 181 -3.77 7.54 3.26
C ALA A 181 -4.60 7.03 4.44
N PHE A 182 -4.51 5.75 4.74
CA PHE A 182 -5.18 5.10 5.87
C PHE A 182 -4.16 4.79 6.96
N ILE A 183 -4.38 5.34 8.14
CA ILE A 183 -3.40 5.34 9.23
C ILE A 183 -4.04 4.83 10.50
N SER A 184 -3.45 3.76 11.05
CA SER A 184 -3.76 3.23 12.38
C SER A 184 -2.70 3.66 13.38
N PRO A 185 -3.02 3.72 14.68
CA PRO A 185 -2.02 3.98 15.72
C PRO A 185 -0.97 2.87 15.79
N TYR A 186 0.17 3.16 16.41
CA TYR A 186 1.24 2.18 16.61
C TYR A 186 0.81 1.05 17.56
N ARG A 187 1.36 -0.15 17.34
CA ARG A 187 0.94 -1.36 18.06
C ARG A 187 1.09 -1.25 19.58
N LYS A 188 2.21 -0.69 20.06
CA LYS A 188 2.47 -0.53 21.50
C LYS A 188 1.48 0.39 22.22
N ALA A 189 0.69 1.19 21.51
CA ALA A 189 -0.43 1.93 22.10
C ALA A 189 -1.46 1.01 22.77
N PHE A 190 -1.64 -0.19 22.21
CA PHE A 190 -2.65 -1.16 22.62
C PHE A 190 -2.09 -2.33 23.37
N ILE A 191 -0.93 -2.82 22.96
CA ILE A 191 -0.42 -4.15 23.27
C ILE A 191 1.00 -4.06 23.80
N ILE A 192 1.21 -4.67 24.95
CA ILE A 192 2.54 -4.88 25.53
C ILE A 192 2.89 -6.33 25.31
N ASP A 193 3.98 -6.57 24.59
CA ASP A 193 4.53 -7.88 24.39
C ASP A 193 5.43 -8.23 25.59
N THR A 194 5.16 -9.35 26.22
CA THR A 194 5.97 -9.81 27.36
C THR A 194 7.08 -10.74 26.91
N ALA A 195 8.15 -10.81 27.69
CA ALA A 195 9.31 -11.67 27.41
C ALA A 195 8.97 -13.17 27.30
N ALA A 196 7.81 -13.60 27.76
CA ALA A 196 7.31 -14.97 27.67
C ALA A 196 6.48 -15.26 26.42
N GLY A 197 6.44 -14.32 25.45
CA GLY A 197 5.62 -14.48 24.25
C GLY A 197 4.13 -14.28 24.46
N SER A 198 3.71 -13.89 25.66
CA SER A 198 2.33 -13.51 25.94
C SER A 198 2.10 -12.03 25.63
N VAL A 199 0.87 -11.70 25.33
CA VAL A 199 0.44 -10.35 24.94
C VAL A 199 -0.50 -9.83 26.01
N THR A 200 -0.19 -8.66 26.57
CA THR A 200 -1.07 -7.95 27.48
C THR A 200 -1.67 -6.73 26.78
N VAL A 201 -2.97 -6.57 26.87
CA VAL A 201 -3.68 -5.40 26.34
C VAL A 201 -3.73 -4.32 27.42
N ASN A 202 -3.42 -3.08 27.06
CA ASN A 202 -3.54 -1.92 27.93
C ASN A 202 -5.01 -1.68 28.34
N ASN A 203 -5.23 -0.95 29.42
CA ASN A 203 -6.59 -0.53 29.77
C ASN A 203 -7.11 0.54 28.79
N ASP A 204 -8.44 0.66 28.68
CA ASP A 204 -9.09 1.50 27.66
C ASP A 204 -8.75 2.99 27.79
N GLU A 205 -8.51 3.50 29.01
CA GLU A 205 -8.14 4.91 29.19
C GLU A 205 -6.71 5.17 28.71
N THR A 206 -5.76 4.29 29.06
CA THR A 206 -4.38 4.38 28.57
C THR A 206 -4.34 4.27 27.05
N ILE A 207 -5.13 3.37 26.46
CA ILE A 207 -5.23 3.25 25.02
C ILE A 207 -5.75 4.55 24.41
N THR A 208 -6.79 5.14 24.99
CA THR A 208 -7.36 6.40 24.52
C THR A 208 -6.33 7.52 24.51
N GLU A 209 -5.60 7.70 25.60
CA GLU A 209 -4.53 8.70 25.68
C GLU A 209 -3.42 8.45 24.66
N ASN A 210 -2.92 7.22 24.55
CA ASN A 210 -1.88 6.85 23.59
C ASN A 210 -2.30 7.13 22.14
N ILE A 211 -3.58 6.88 21.78
CA ILE A 211 -4.13 7.18 20.46
C ILE A 211 -4.15 8.69 20.22
N LEU A 212 -4.65 9.46 21.18
CA LEU A 212 -4.71 10.92 21.09
C LEU A 212 -3.31 11.55 20.96
N GLU A 213 -2.35 11.09 21.76
CA GLU A 213 -0.95 11.52 21.67
C GLU A 213 -0.29 11.15 20.33
N PHE A 214 -0.64 10.00 19.78
CA PHE A 214 -0.11 9.57 18.49
C PHE A 214 -0.57 10.45 17.35
N PHE A 215 -1.86 10.75 17.26
CA PHE A 215 -2.43 11.51 16.16
C PHE A 215 -2.31 13.03 16.29
N SER A 216 -2.13 13.54 17.51
CA SER A 216 -2.07 14.99 17.78
C SER A 216 -1.02 15.75 16.94
N PRO A 217 0.24 15.27 16.80
CA PRO A 217 1.27 15.99 16.05
C PRO A 217 1.25 15.71 14.54
N LEU A 218 0.36 14.83 14.07
CA LEU A 218 0.32 14.50 12.64
C LEU A 218 -0.23 15.64 11.80
N THR A 219 0.31 15.76 10.60
CA THR A 219 -0.07 16.78 9.63
C THR A 219 -1.56 16.72 9.31
N SER A 220 -2.23 17.86 9.38
CA SER A 220 -3.63 18.01 9.00
C SER A 220 -3.81 17.83 7.50
N SER A 221 -4.68 16.92 7.08
CA SER A 221 -4.96 16.65 5.68
C SER A 221 -6.35 16.08 5.47
N SER A 222 -7.01 16.49 4.39
CA SER A 222 -8.24 15.83 3.92
C SER A 222 -7.97 14.55 3.15
N TYR A 223 -6.72 14.26 2.81
CA TYR A 223 -6.30 13.04 2.11
C TYR A 223 -5.83 11.93 3.04
N ALA A 224 -6.03 12.08 4.34
CA ALA A 224 -5.71 11.06 5.33
C ALA A 224 -6.94 10.69 6.17
N ILE A 225 -6.98 9.46 6.63
CA ILE A 225 -8.06 8.88 7.43
C ILE A 225 -7.41 8.17 8.61
N PHE A 226 -7.82 8.53 9.82
CA PHE A 226 -7.35 7.97 11.08
C PHE A 226 -8.37 7.02 11.66
N ASP A 227 -7.94 5.84 12.08
CA ASP A 227 -8.76 4.86 12.78
C ASP A 227 -8.37 4.68 14.25
N SER A 228 -9.18 3.98 14.99
CA SER A 228 -9.02 3.81 16.44
C SER A 228 -8.32 2.52 16.85
N GLY A 229 -7.76 1.73 15.93
CA GLY A 229 -7.05 0.61 16.49
C GLY A 229 -6.79 -0.67 15.74
N TYR A 230 -6.95 -1.77 16.48
CA TYR A 230 -6.59 -3.12 16.08
C TYR A 230 -7.73 -4.10 16.29
N LYS A 231 -7.86 -5.06 15.38
CA LYS A 231 -8.72 -6.23 15.51
C LYS A 231 -7.90 -7.49 15.82
N TYR A 232 -8.52 -8.44 16.48
CA TYR A 232 -8.02 -9.78 16.70
C TYR A 232 -8.69 -10.71 15.71
N MET A 233 -7.91 -11.37 14.87
CA MET A 233 -8.41 -12.29 13.85
C MET A 233 -7.57 -13.55 13.75
N TYR A 234 -8.17 -14.57 13.16
CA TYR A 234 -7.50 -15.83 12.87
C TYR A 234 -6.75 -15.75 11.54
N ASP A 235 -5.45 -16.01 11.60
CA ASP A 235 -4.58 -16.17 10.43
C ASP A 235 -4.56 -17.65 10.03
N ARG A 236 -5.30 -17.98 8.98
CA ARG A 236 -5.43 -19.36 8.50
C ARG A 236 -4.13 -19.94 7.92
N PHE A 237 -3.21 -19.09 7.49
CA PHE A 237 -1.95 -19.53 6.90
C PHE A 237 -0.93 -19.93 7.96
N ALA A 238 -0.83 -19.17 9.02
CA ALA A 238 0.03 -19.48 10.16
C ALA A 238 -0.67 -20.29 11.26
N ASN A 239 -1.96 -20.61 11.10
CA ASN A 239 -2.79 -21.33 12.08
C ASN A 239 -2.70 -20.70 13.48
N THR A 240 -2.81 -19.37 13.53
CA THR A 240 -2.69 -18.62 14.79
C THR A 240 -3.59 -17.39 14.76
N PHE A 241 -3.87 -16.85 15.94
CA PHE A 241 -4.58 -15.59 16.06
C PHE A 241 -3.60 -14.41 16.14
N ARG A 242 -3.94 -13.32 15.47
CA ARG A 242 -3.10 -12.12 15.41
C ARG A 242 -3.89 -10.85 15.66
N TYR A 243 -3.22 -9.86 16.22
CA TYR A 243 -3.72 -8.49 16.26
C TYR A 243 -3.24 -7.74 15.03
N ILE A 244 -4.17 -7.24 14.22
CA ILE A 244 -3.89 -6.52 12.98
C ILE A 244 -4.48 -5.12 13.04
N PRO A 245 -3.78 -4.10 12.49
CA PRO A 245 -4.30 -2.74 12.42
C PRO A 245 -5.50 -2.64 11.49
N LEU A 246 -6.39 -1.70 11.76
CA LEU A 246 -7.64 -1.52 11.02
C LEU A 246 -7.50 -0.72 9.72
N ASN A 247 -6.33 -0.12 9.43
CA ASN A 247 -6.17 0.69 8.22
C ASN A 247 -6.50 -0.05 6.92
N GLY A 248 -6.12 -1.32 6.81
CA GLY A 248 -6.49 -2.17 5.69
C GLY A 248 -7.97 -2.48 5.63
N ASP A 249 -8.63 -2.64 6.78
CA ASP A 249 -10.08 -2.86 6.84
C ASP A 249 -10.86 -1.62 6.43
N ILE A 250 -10.45 -0.44 6.88
CA ILE A 250 -11.10 0.82 6.50
C ILE A 250 -10.96 1.08 5.00
N ALA A 251 -9.76 0.83 4.44
CA ALA A 251 -9.56 0.87 2.99
C ALA A 251 -10.46 -0.14 2.26
N GLY A 252 -10.55 -1.37 2.78
CA GLY A 252 -11.42 -2.42 2.25
C GLY A 252 -12.92 -2.08 2.34
N ILE A 253 -13.36 -1.41 3.41
CA ILE A 253 -14.74 -0.88 3.54
C ILE A 253 -15.00 0.17 2.45
N CYS A 254 -14.04 1.07 2.22
CA CYS A 254 -14.14 2.06 1.15
C CYS A 254 -14.23 1.39 -0.23
N ALA A 255 -13.38 0.42 -0.52
CA ALA A 255 -13.38 -0.30 -1.79
C ALA A 255 -14.69 -1.11 -1.99
N ARG A 256 -15.17 -1.79 -0.94
CA ARG A 256 -16.46 -2.48 -1.01
C ARG A 256 -17.61 -1.51 -1.26
N ASN A 257 -17.58 -0.35 -0.61
CA ASN A 257 -18.59 0.67 -0.84
C ASN A 257 -18.60 1.20 -2.28
N ASP A 258 -17.47 1.21 -2.97
CA ASP A 258 -17.39 1.58 -4.39
C ASP A 258 -18.04 0.54 -5.31
N ILE A 259 -17.91 -0.74 -4.93
CA ILE A 259 -18.47 -1.85 -5.71
C ILE A 259 -19.99 -1.94 -5.48
N ASP A 260 -20.42 -1.88 -4.23
CA ASP A 260 -21.82 -2.10 -3.84
C ASP A 260 -22.70 -0.85 -4.03
N ASN A 261 -22.07 0.34 -3.96
CA ASN A 261 -22.75 1.63 -4.03
C ASN A 261 -21.94 2.59 -4.93
N PHE A 262 -21.42 3.66 -4.34
CA PHE A 262 -20.60 4.65 -5.02
C PHE A 262 -19.61 5.29 -4.03
N PRO A 263 -18.50 5.88 -4.53
CA PRO A 263 -17.46 6.51 -3.69
C PRO A 263 -17.95 7.60 -2.73
N TRP A 264 -19.04 8.27 -3.07
CA TRP A 264 -19.60 9.38 -2.28
C TRP A 264 -20.58 8.96 -1.17
N PHE A 265 -20.85 7.68 -1.01
CA PHE A 265 -21.56 7.21 0.16
C PHE A 265 -20.62 7.14 1.37
N SER A 266 -21.13 7.51 2.56
CA SER A 266 -20.34 7.37 3.79
C SER A 266 -19.97 5.90 4.03
N PRO A 267 -18.69 5.59 4.27
CA PRO A 267 -18.27 4.23 4.58
C PRO A 267 -18.65 3.78 5.99
N ALA A 268 -19.12 4.71 6.83
CA ALA A 268 -19.46 4.44 8.22
C ALA A 268 -20.88 3.89 8.40
N GLY A 269 -21.13 3.32 9.58
CA GLY A 269 -22.44 2.86 10.03
C GLY A 269 -22.66 1.36 9.85
N THR A 270 -23.75 0.87 10.42
CA THR A 270 -24.07 -0.57 10.51
C THR A 270 -24.29 -1.24 9.16
N THR A 271 -24.75 -0.49 8.17
CA THR A 271 -25.04 -1.03 6.82
C THR A 271 -23.79 -1.21 5.98
N ARG A 272 -22.87 -0.26 6.00
CA ARG A 272 -21.69 -0.23 5.11
C ARG A 272 -20.37 -0.40 5.84
N GLY A 273 -20.29 0.03 7.09
CA GLY A 273 -19.06 0.08 7.88
C GLY A 273 -18.66 -1.22 8.58
N ALA A 274 -19.23 -2.36 8.20
CA ALA A 274 -18.93 -3.64 8.84
C ALA A 274 -17.49 -4.08 8.59
N VAL A 275 -16.74 -4.32 9.66
CA VAL A 275 -15.41 -4.92 9.67
C VAL A 275 -15.54 -6.42 9.61
N LEU A 276 -14.94 -7.04 8.60
CA LEU A 276 -15.02 -8.47 8.37
C LEU A 276 -13.87 -9.23 9.06
N ASN A 277 -14.06 -10.54 9.26
CA ASN A 277 -13.03 -11.44 9.79
C ASN A 277 -12.39 -10.96 11.10
N ALA A 278 -13.19 -10.41 11.99
CA ALA A 278 -12.75 -9.97 13.32
C ALA A 278 -13.43 -10.79 14.41
N VAL A 279 -12.66 -11.38 15.30
CA VAL A 279 -13.17 -12.10 16.49
C VAL A 279 -13.53 -11.11 17.59
N LYS A 280 -12.65 -10.12 17.80
CA LYS A 280 -12.86 -9.02 18.76
C LYS A 280 -12.02 -7.81 18.37
N LEU A 281 -12.37 -6.65 18.90
CA LEU A 281 -11.50 -5.47 18.92
C LEU A 281 -10.52 -5.55 20.08
N THR A 282 -9.35 -4.96 19.90
CA THR A 282 -8.40 -4.75 21.01
C THR A 282 -8.92 -3.70 22.00
N TYR A 283 -9.68 -2.75 21.49
CA TYR A 283 -10.20 -1.60 22.20
C TYR A 283 -11.61 -1.27 21.72
N ASN A 284 -12.56 -1.21 22.63
CA ASN A 284 -13.94 -0.82 22.32
C ASN A 284 -14.33 0.45 23.11
N PRO A 285 -14.18 1.64 22.49
CA PRO A 285 -14.34 2.90 23.22
C PRO A 285 -15.75 3.12 23.76
N SER A 286 -15.84 3.57 25.01
CA SER A 286 -17.06 4.08 25.62
C SER A 286 -17.57 5.34 24.90
N GLN A 287 -18.78 5.79 25.18
CA GLN A 287 -19.32 7.00 24.54
C GLN A 287 -18.41 8.21 24.74
N THR A 288 -17.97 8.47 25.97
CA THR A 288 -17.08 9.61 26.28
C THR A 288 -15.74 9.50 25.52
N GLN A 289 -15.19 8.32 25.45
CA GLN A 289 -13.94 8.09 24.71
C GLN A 289 -14.15 8.28 23.20
N ARG A 290 -15.29 7.81 22.65
CA ARG A 290 -15.62 8.06 21.23
C ARG A 290 -15.74 9.54 20.91
N ASP A 291 -16.37 10.32 21.79
CA ASP A 291 -16.52 11.77 21.61
C ASP A 291 -15.15 12.47 21.60
N ARG A 292 -14.23 12.06 22.49
CA ARG A 292 -12.85 12.55 22.52
C ARG A 292 -12.09 12.19 21.23
N LEU A 293 -12.15 10.93 20.82
CA LEU A 293 -11.50 10.46 19.58
C LEU A 293 -12.05 11.18 18.34
N TYR A 294 -13.37 11.26 18.22
CA TYR A 294 -14.02 11.88 17.08
C TYR A 294 -13.77 13.40 17.02
N SER A 295 -13.66 14.07 18.17
CA SER A 295 -13.24 15.48 18.24
C SER A 295 -11.80 15.67 17.78
N ALA A 296 -10.94 14.68 18.00
CA ALA A 296 -9.56 14.64 17.54
C ALA A 296 -9.39 14.11 16.10
N ARG A 297 -10.46 14.02 15.31
CA ARG A 297 -10.47 13.58 13.89
C ARG A 297 -10.20 12.08 13.72
N ILE A 298 -10.35 11.28 14.74
CA ILE A 298 -10.12 9.84 14.72
C ILE A 298 -11.46 9.14 14.59
N ASN A 299 -11.57 8.21 13.65
CA ASN A 299 -12.80 7.47 13.41
C ASN A 299 -12.86 6.24 14.33
N PRO A 300 -13.76 6.23 15.32
CA PRO A 300 -13.88 5.08 16.20
C PRO A 300 -14.45 3.88 15.46
N VAL A 301 -13.87 2.71 15.75
CA VAL A 301 -14.43 1.42 15.38
C VAL A 301 -14.97 0.78 16.66
N ILE A 302 -16.22 0.34 16.63
CA ILE A 302 -16.94 -0.11 17.81
C ILE A 302 -17.58 -1.49 17.60
N VAL A 303 -17.86 -2.15 18.70
CA VAL A 303 -18.73 -3.32 18.70
C VAL A 303 -20.16 -2.83 18.93
N SER A 304 -21.00 -2.93 17.91
CA SER A 304 -22.40 -2.54 18.00
C SER A 304 -23.22 -3.69 18.58
N PRO A 305 -24.11 -3.44 19.58
CA PRO A 305 -25.00 -4.47 20.07
C PRO A 305 -25.87 -5.03 18.93
N GLY A 306 -25.76 -6.32 18.65
CA GLY A 306 -26.50 -7.00 17.57
C GLY A 306 -26.02 -6.72 16.14
N GLY A 307 -25.02 -5.83 15.92
CA GLY A 307 -24.58 -5.40 14.59
C GLY A 307 -23.13 -5.75 14.24
N GLY A 308 -22.39 -6.40 15.13
CA GLY A 308 -20.98 -6.73 14.90
C GLY A 308 -20.02 -5.54 15.07
N ILE A 309 -18.83 -5.67 14.50
CA ILE A 309 -17.78 -4.64 14.55
C ILE A 309 -17.97 -3.67 13.37
N THR A 310 -18.06 -2.38 13.67
CA THR A 310 -18.42 -1.35 12.69
C THR A 310 -17.56 -0.10 12.81
N LEU A 311 -17.22 0.48 11.67
CA LEU A 311 -16.68 1.84 11.59
C LEU A 311 -17.80 2.85 11.95
N PHE A 312 -17.58 3.65 12.98
CA PHE A 312 -18.56 4.60 13.52
C PHE A 312 -18.16 6.07 13.37
N GLY A 313 -17.35 6.37 12.37
CA GLY A 313 -16.93 7.73 12.03
C GLY A 313 -16.55 7.84 10.57
N ASP A 314 -16.68 9.03 10.00
CA ASP A 314 -16.42 9.32 8.59
C ASP A 314 -15.62 10.61 8.38
N LYS A 315 -14.79 10.99 9.36
CA LYS A 315 -13.92 12.16 9.28
C LYS A 315 -12.61 11.87 8.55
N THR A 316 -12.17 12.86 7.79
CA THR A 316 -10.77 12.94 7.35
C THR A 316 -9.89 13.50 8.47
N ALA A 317 -8.57 13.46 8.28
CA ALA A 317 -7.60 14.03 9.22
C ALA A 317 -7.52 15.58 9.16
N LEU A 318 -8.45 16.23 8.48
CA LEU A 318 -8.47 17.70 8.36
C LEU A 318 -8.86 18.35 9.70
N ALA A 319 -8.00 19.25 10.19
CA ALA A 319 -8.25 19.96 11.46
C ALA A 319 -9.21 21.13 11.29
N LYS A 320 -9.19 21.78 10.14
CA LYS A 320 -10.08 22.91 9.83
C LYS A 320 -11.46 22.38 9.45
N SER A 321 -12.51 22.98 9.99
CA SER A 321 -13.88 22.65 9.57
C SER A 321 -14.08 23.05 8.10
N SER A 322 -14.40 22.06 7.28
CA SER A 322 -14.62 22.21 5.84
C SER A 322 -15.53 21.08 5.35
N ALA A 323 -16.06 21.19 4.15
CA ALA A 323 -16.77 20.09 3.52
C ALA A 323 -15.87 18.85 3.35
N PHE A 324 -14.56 19.06 3.20
CA PHE A 324 -13.54 18.01 3.05
C PHE A 324 -13.14 17.36 4.37
N ASP A 325 -13.73 17.73 5.50
CA ASP A 325 -13.56 17.02 6.76
C ASP A 325 -14.31 15.67 6.78
N ARG A 326 -15.05 15.34 5.70
CA ARG A 326 -15.78 14.09 5.52
C ARG A 326 -15.16 13.20 4.45
N ILE A 327 -15.03 11.91 4.76
CA ILE A 327 -14.45 10.91 3.86
C ILE A 327 -15.23 10.83 2.55
N ASN A 328 -16.55 10.77 2.62
CA ASN A 328 -17.41 10.65 1.46
C ASN A 328 -17.32 11.85 0.52
N VAL A 329 -17.21 13.06 1.06
CA VAL A 329 -17.04 14.27 0.25
C VAL A 329 -15.67 14.30 -0.42
N ARG A 330 -14.59 14.00 0.32
CA ARG A 330 -13.25 13.94 -0.29
C ARG A 330 -13.18 12.88 -1.39
N ARG A 331 -13.77 11.72 -1.18
CA ARG A 331 -13.81 10.64 -2.18
C ARG A 331 -14.64 11.02 -3.42
N LEU A 332 -15.75 11.71 -3.22
CA LEU A 332 -16.53 12.27 -4.34
C LEU A 332 -15.65 13.17 -5.22
N PHE A 333 -14.88 14.07 -4.60
CA PHE A 333 -14.05 15.00 -5.35
C PHE A 333 -12.89 14.31 -6.06
N ILE A 334 -12.23 13.33 -5.44
CA ILE A 334 -11.20 12.52 -6.12
C ILE A 334 -11.79 11.82 -7.35
N PHE A 335 -12.97 11.21 -7.20
CA PHE A 335 -13.65 10.56 -8.33
C PHE A 335 -14.03 11.54 -9.45
N LEU A 336 -14.52 12.72 -9.10
CA LEU A 336 -14.86 13.75 -10.10
C LEU A 336 -13.60 14.29 -10.80
N GLU A 337 -12.55 14.59 -10.03
CA GLU A 337 -11.27 15.06 -10.57
C GLU A 337 -10.67 14.04 -11.54
N ASP A 338 -10.69 12.73 -11.21
CA ASP A 338 -10.24 11.64 -12.08
C ASP A 338 -11.07 11.55 -13.36
N SER A 339 -12.41 11.59 -13.21
CA SER A 339 -13.34 11.47 -14.35
C SER A 339 -13.21 12.66 -15.31
N ILE A 340 -13.08 13.86 -14.76
CA ILE A 340 -12.90 15.09 -15.57
C ILE A 340 -11.52 15.10 -16.22
N SER A 341 -10.46 14.67 -15.51
CA SER A 341 -9.11 14.58 -16.07
C SER A 341 -9.04 13.57 -17.21
N ALA A 342 -9.73 12.44 -17.09
CA ALA A 342 -9.84 11.47 -18.19
C ALA A 342 -10.52 12.08 -19.40
N ALA A 343 -11.67 12.73 -19.23
CA ALA A 343 -12.39 13.41 -20.30
C ALA A 343 -11.58 14.55 -20.94
N ALA A 344 -10.80 15.28 -20.15
CA ALA A 344 -9.95 16.36 -20.62
C ALA A 344 -8.78 15.87 -21.49
N ARG A 345 -8.23 14.67 -21.19
CA ARG A 345 -7.17 14.07 -22.01
C ARG A 345 -7.62 13.80 -23.44
N ASP A 346 -8.87 13.42 -23.62
CA ASP A 346 -9.43 13.15 -24.94
C ASP A 346 -9.60 14.43 -25.78
N GLN A 347 -9.56 15.59 -25.14
CA GLN A 347 -9.66 16.90 -25.81
C GLN A 347 -8.29 17.57 -26.06
N LEU A 348 -7.19 16.92 -25.64
CA LEU A 348 -5.86 17.45 -25.91
C LEU A 348 -5.59 17.45 -27.41
N PHE A 349 -5.13 18.58 -27.92
CA PHE A 349 -4.83 18.83 -29.34
C PHE A 349 -6.05 18.99 -30.26
N GLU A 350 -7.28 19.00 -29.73
CA GLU A 350 -8.48 19.33 -30.49
C GLU A 350 -8.61 20.85 -30.66
N PHE A 351 -9.38 21.28 -31.67
CA PHE A 351 -9.65 22.70 -31.89
C PHE A 351 -10.51 23.27 -30.77
N ASN A 352 -10.17 24.48 -30.32
CA ASN A 352 -10.94 25.20 -29.29
C ASN A 352 -12.17 25.88 -29.94
N ASP A 353 -13.12 25.09 -30.42
CA ASP A 353 -14.38 25.56 -31.01
C ASP A 353 -15.58 25.26 -30.08
N GLU A 354 -16.75 25.76 -30.50
CA GLU A 354 -17.96 25.60 -29.71
C GLU A 354 -18.42 24.14 -29.64
N ILE A 355 -18.11 23.34 -30.66
CA ILE A 355 -18.48 21.93 -30.74
C ILE A 355 -17.67 21.13 -29.71
N THR A 356 -16.36 21.34 -29.67
CA THR A 356 -15.45 20.67 -28.74
C THR A 356 -15.80 21.03 -27.29
N ARG A 357 -16.05 22.31 -27.00
CA ARG A 357 -16.50 22.76 -25.66
C ARG A 357 -17.82 22.12 -25.25
N THR A 358 -18.80 22.08 -26.16
CA THR A 358 -20.10 21.47 -25.87
C THR A 358 -19.99 19.98 -25.66
N ASN A 359 -19.15 19.28 -26.42
CA ASN A 359 -18.86 17.86 -26.22
C ASN A 359 -18.23 17.59 -24.87
N PHE A 360 -17.23 18.39 -24.46
CA PHE A 360 -16.61 18.28 -23.15
C PHE A 360 -17.62 18.50 -22.00
N VAL A 361 -18.43 19.56 -22.10
CA VAL A 361 -19.49 19.84 -21.09
C VAL A 361 -20.46 18.64 -21.01
N ASN A 362 -20.89 18.10 -22.12
CA ASN A 362 -21.79 16.94 -22.15
C ASN A 362 -21.16 15.69 -21.50
N ILE A 363 -19.84 15.47 -21.69
CA ILE A 363 -19.13 14.35 -21.06
C ILE A 363 -19.08 14.56 -19.55
N VAL A 364 -18.70 15.75 -19.10
CA VAL A 364 -18.62 16.10 -17.68
C VAL A 364 -19.99 16.02 -17.00
N GLU A 365 -21.05 16.49 -17.67
CA GLU A 365 -22.43 16.39 -17.13
C GLU A 365 -22.91 14.95 -17.02
N ARG A 366 -22.51 14.06 -17.94
CA ARG A 366 -22.81 12.62 -17.84
C ARG A 366 -22.04 11.92 -16.72
N SER A 367 -20.86 12.40 -16.39
CA SER A 367 -20.03 11.88 -15.30
C SER A 367 -20.56 12.28 -13.90
N ARG A 368 -21.53 13.22 -13.84
CA ARG A 368 -22.15 13.62 -12.57
C ARG A 368 -23.00 12.47 -12.00
N PRO A 369 -22.93 12.25 -10.68
CA PRO A 369 -23.79 11.27 -10.01
C PRO A 369 -25.27 11.55 -10.30
N LYS A 370 -25.92 10.61 -10.96
CA LYS A 370 -27.35 10.71 -11.31
C LYS A 370 -28.27 10.13 -10.24
N ASP A 371 -27.88 10.11 -8.98
CA ASP A 371 -28.82 9.71 -7.94
C ASP A 371 -29.81 10.84 -7.69
N SER A 372 -30.98 10.69 -8.30
CA SER A 372 -32.08 11.66 -8.28
C SER A 372 -32.79 11.75 -6.93
N SER A 373 -32.44 10.90 -5.96
CA SER A 373 -33.18 10.85 -4.69
C SER A 373 -32.65 11.79 -3.60
N ARG A 374 -31.37 12.26 -3.72
CA ARG A 374 -30.81 13.30 -2.84
C ARG A 374 -29.67 14.04 -3.54
N PRO A 375 -29.88 15.28 -3.99
CA PRO A 375 -28.78 16.11 -4.47
C PRO A 375 -27.81 16.35 -3.31
N ILE A 376 -26.58 15.83 -3.41
CA ILE A 376 -25.54 16.01 -2.38
C ILE A 376 -25.15 17.48 -2.27
N LEU A 377 -25.33 18.24 -3.34
CA LEU A 377 -25.25 19.70 -3.40
C LEU A 377 -26.14 20.18 -4.56
N SER A 378 -26.94 21.20 -4.33
CA SER A 378 -27.60 21.90 -5.44
C SER A 378 -26.55 22.57 -6.32
N GLN A 379 -26.87 22.85 -7.57
CA GLN A 379 -25.97 23.55 -8.50
C GLN A 379 -25.52 24.90 -7.91
N GLU A 380 -26.40 25.61 -7.20
CA GLU A 380 -26.07 26.85 -6.52
C GLU A 380 -25.15 26.64 -5.33
N GLU A 381 -25.32 25.59 -4.56
CA GLU A 381 -24.51 25.25 -3.41
C GLU A 381 -23.11 24.77 -3.83
N PHE A 382 -23.01 24.05 -4.94
CA PHE A 382 -21.74 23.67 -5.58
C PHE A 382 -21.00 24.91 -6.08
N ILE A 383 -21.67 25.81 -6.82
CA ILE A 383 -21.09 27.06 -7.31
C ILE A 383 -20.72 28.01 -6.17
N ASN A 384 -21.53 28.09 -5.12
CA ASN A 384 -21.22 28.93 -3.96
C ASN A 384 -20.02 28.39 -3.17
N ARG A 385 -19.84 27.07 -3.07
CA ARG A 385 -18.64 26.49 -2.44
C ARG A 385 -17.37 26.68 -3.27
N ILE A 386 -17.45 26.61 -4.60
CA ILE A 386 -16.34 27.02 -5.49
C ILE A 386 -15.92 28.47 -5.21
N LYS A 387 -16.88 29.36 -4.93
CA LYS A 387 -16.61 30.77 -4.69
C LYS A 387 -16.13 31.08 -3.27
N THR A 388 -16.42 30.25 -2.31
CA THR A 388 -16.15 30.49 -0.87
C THR A 388 -15.03 29.66 -0.28
N ASP A 389 -14.62 28.56 -0.93
CA ASP A 389 -13.52 27.71 -0.48
C ASP A 389 -12.26 28.03 -1.29
N ASP A 390 -11.34 28.79 -0.66
CA ASP A 390 -10.09 29.23 -1.28
C ASP A 390 -9.21 28.06 -1.77
N GLU A 391 -9.28 26.91 -1.11
CA GLU A 391 -8.51 25.73 -1.49
C GLU A 391 -9.09 25.06 -2.76
N PHE A 392 -10.40 25.05 -2.88
CA PHE A 392 -11.10 24.56 -4.06
C PHE A 392 -10.92 25.51 -5.28
N ALA A 393 -11.05 26.82 -5.05
CA ALA A 393 -10.83 27.83 -6.08
C ALA A 393 -9.37 27.84 -6.59
N LYS A 394 -8.41 27.58 -5.68
CA LYS A 394 -7.00 27.48 -6.02
C LYS A 394 -6.68 26.26 -6.87
N ARG A 395 -7.31 25.12 -6.60
CA ARG A 395 -7.16 23.89 -7.39
C ARG A 395 -7.79 24.01 -8.79
N TRP A 396 -8.94 24.65 -8.94
CA TRP A 396 -9.47 24.97 -10.27
C TRP A 396 -8.57 25.94 -11.04
N GLY A 397 -7.91 26.87 -10.35
CA GLY A 397 -6.94 27.78 -10.96
C GLY A 397 -5.63 27.09 -11.37
N GLU A 398 -5.23 26.01 -10.66
CA GLU A 398 -4.03 25.20 -10.97
C GLU A 398 -4.24 24.24 -12.16
N LEU A 399 -5.48 23.88 -12.47
CA LEU A 399 -5.82 23.14 -13.70
C LEU A 399 -5.67 24.00 -14.97
N GLY A 400 -5.32 25.29 -14.78
CA GLY A 400 -5.12 26.28 -15.82
C GLY A 400 -6.42 26.74 -16.44
N PRO A 401 -6.48 27.96 -16.96
CA PRO A 401 -7.61 28.34 -17.78
C PRO A 401 -7.61 27.44 -19.00
N ILE A 402 -8.69 26.71 -19.18
CA ILE A 402 -8.99 26.05 -20.46
C ILE A 402 -9.28 27.19 -21.42
N TYR A 403 -8.23 27.75 -21.99
CA TYR A 403 -8.32 28.75 -23.04
C TYR A 403 -8.11 28.08 -24.39
#